data_e4eb0fb50b95eb0de5a450c1c2b0b2a6
#
_entry.id   e4eb0fb50b95eb0de5a450c1c2b0b2a6
#
_cell.length_a   1.000
_cell.length_b   1.000
_cell.length_c   1.000
_cell.angle_alpha   90.00
_cell.angle_beta   90.00
_cell.angle_gamma   90.00
#
_symmetry.space_group_name_H-M   'P 1'
#
loop_
_entity.id
_entity.type
_entity.pdbx_description
1 polymer ?
#
loop_
_entity_poly.entity_id
_entity_poly.type
_entity_poly.pdbx_seq_one_letter_code
_entity_poly.pdbx_strand_id
1 'polypeptide(L)'
;DHEHKTARLSLRQGEILECLNRCCSTELDDIRPDERPTFHPEYGRFMLESTPGKPFGVSVAELLRVEPDMELRRKLARKHLQANEVPMAIVSYPRLGTHDTPFTDPAHVPHGEASHSLFLPDELINKHVRFPTLTANIRKRRGSKVRINVPLFRDVHTPTPFVDPSVPWDRHEFAEDQEAALGAAYTDHIYMDAMGFGMGCCCLQVTFQAPCIDDAKRMYDQFIPLTPLLLAATAASPVYRGYLADVDCRWNVISAAVDDRTLIERGEAPLKEGEPQHNSDSAERRLRKSRYDSVDSYLTTREWNDVPLEMNERVRQRLLESGVDALLAEHMAHLFVRDPLVIFSENINLDDTRSMDHFENIQSTNWQTMRFKPPPHGGHTGWRVEFRSMEIQLTDFENAAFCIFLVLLSRVIMTMPVDFGMPISLVDVNMQRAQRRDAIHSQRFHFRSSRHTSQTQEYTLADIFHGSPGDNTMPGLLPLVHSYLDSLNMSETERQRLNRYLDLVAMRVD
;
A
#
# COMPACT_ATOMS: atom_id res chain seq x y z
N ASP A 1 -28.02 -6.53 5.27
CA ASP A 1 -29.41 -6.32 5.70
C ASP A 1 -30.31 -6.19 4.47
N HIS A 2 -31.05 -7.26 4.15
CA HIS A 2 -31.92 -7.31 2.96
C HIS A 2 -33.17 -6.43 3.10
N GLU A 3 -33.70 -6.29 4.31
CA GLU A 3 -34.90 -5.51 4.58
C GLU A 3 -34.67 -4.02 4.31
N HIS A 4 -33.52 -3.51 4.81
CA HIS A 4 -33.14 -2.11 4.65
C HIS A 4 -32.28 -1.85 3.40
N LYS A 5 -31.98 -2.87 2.60
CA LYS A 5 -31.09 -2.82 1.41
C LYS A 5 -29.75 -2.14 1.71
N THR A 6 -29.19 -2.42 2.89
CA THR A 6 -27.90 -1.85 3.33
C THR A 6 -26.90 -2.94 3.65
N ALA A 7 -25.62 -2.64 3.44
CA ALA A 7 -24.50 -3.44 3.96
C ALA A 7 -23.92 -2.76 5.20
N ARG A 8 -23.35 -3.56 6.11
CA ARG A 8 -22.63 -3.10 7.30
C ARG A 8 -21.34 -3.90 7.45
N LEU A 9 -20.33 -3.30 8.04
CA LEU A 9 -19.09 -3.98 8.36
C LEU A 9 -19.29 -4.88 9.58
N SER A 10 -19.05 -6.18 9.42
CA SER A 10 -19.02 -7.13 10.53
C SER A 10 -17.72 -6.97 11.32
N LEU A 11 -17.81 -6.80 12.64
CA LEU A 11 -16.66 -6.61 13.52
C LEU A 11 -16.18 -7.92 14.17
N ARG A 12 -16.35 -9.05 13.47
CA ARG A 12 -16.07 -10.42 13.99
C ARG A 12 -14.71 -10.98 13.57
N GLN A 13 -13.79 -10.14 13.07
CA GLN A 13 -12.47 -10.61 12.61
C GLN A 13 -11.81 -11.61 13.59
N GLY A 14 -11.75 -11.28 14.89
CA GLY A 14 -11.08 -12.13 15.87
C GLY A 14 -11.67 -13.53 15.97
N GLU A 15 -13.00 -13.66 16.00
CA GLU A 15 -13.70 -14.93 16.05
C GLU A 15 -13.46 -15.75 14.77
N ILE A 16 -13.52 -15.09 13.61
CA ILE A 16 -13.32 -15.74 12.31
C ILE A 16 -11.88 -16.24 12.19
N LEU A 17 -10.88 -15.42 12.59
CA LEU A 17 -9.47 -15.83 12.60
C LEU A 17 -9.21 -17.00 13.57
N GLU A 18 -9.83 -16.99 14.74
CA GLU A 18 -9.71 -18.10 15.68
C GLU A 18 -10.23 -19.39 15.07
N CYS A 19 -11.38 -19.34 14.41
CA CYS A 19 -11.93 -20.49 13.69
C CYS A 19 -11.00 -20.92 12.54
N LEU A 20 -10.57 -20.01 11.68
CA LEU A 20 -9.69 -20.31 10.55
C LEU A 20 -8.37 -20.94 10.99
N ASN A 21 -7.78 -20.47 12.10
CA ASN A 21 -6.52 -20.98 12.63
C ASN A 21 -6.68 -22.30 13.44
N ARG A 22 -7.85 -22.56 14.04
CA ARG A 22 -8.15 -23.81 14.78
C ARG A 22 -8.65 -24.93 13.88
N CYS A 23 -9.47 -24.63 12.87
CA CYS A 23 -10.08 -25.61 11.97
C CYS A 23 -9.11 -26.23 10.97
N CYS A 24 -7.83 -26.01 11.11
CA CYS A 24 -6.81 -26.61 10.25
C CYS A 24 -6.76 -28.14 10.30
N SER A 25 -7.61 -28.84 11.09
CA SER A 25 -7.43 -30.26 11.33
C SER A 25 -8.37 -31.21 10.56
N THR A 26 -9.58 -30.83 10.19
CA THR A 26 -10.51 -31.81 9.59
C THR A 26 -11.01 -31.46 8.19
N GLU A 27 -11.16 -30.19 7.86
CA GLU A 27 -11.71 -29.77 6.56
C GLU A 27 -10.64 -29.48 5.48
N LEU A 28 -9.38 -29.46 5.88
CA LEU A 28 -8.23 -29.31 5.01
C LEU A 28 -7.42 -30.59 4.85
N ASP A 29 -8.00 -31.76 5.24
CA ASP A 29 -7.29 -33.04 5.18
C ASP A 29 -6.87 -33.43 3.76
N ASP A 30 -7.59 -32.95 2.75
CA ASP A 30 -7.23 -33.08 1.33
C ASP A 30 -6.13 -32.11 0.86
N ILE A 31 -5.77 -31.10 1.67
CA ILE A 31 -4.73 -30.13 1.34
C ILE A 31 -3.49 -30.41 2.18
N ARG A 32 -2.36 -30.56 1.52
CA ARG A 32 -1.09 -30.77 2.23
C ARG A 32 -0.85 -29.67 3.26
N PRO A 33 -0.35 -29.96 4.46
CA PRO A 33 -0.17 -28.98 5.53
C PRO A 33 0.64 -27.74 5.11
N ASP A 34 1.67 -27.92 4.26
CA ASP A 34 2.52 -26.87 3.72
C ASP A 34 1.85 -26.00 2.64
N GLU A 35 0.70 -26.42 2.13
CA GLU A 35 -0.08 -25.70 1.13
C GLU A 35 -1.32 -25.00 1.71
N ARG A 36 -1.59 -25.18 3.00
CA ARG A 36 -2.74 -24.57 3.66
C ARG A 36 -2.57 -23.07 3.75
N PRO A 37 -3.50 -22.26 3.21
CA PRO A 37 -3.45 -20.81 3.34
C PRO A 37 -3.40 -20.36 4.78
N THR A 38 -2.74 -19.23 5.03
CA THR A 38 -2.69 -18.58 6.34
C THR A 38 -3.52 -17.31 6.37
N PHE A 39 -4.10 -17.01 7.54
CA PHE A 39 -4.93 -15.85 7.75
C PHE A 39 -4.37 -15.02 8.90
N HIS A 40 -4.29 -13.71 8.70
CA HIS A 40 -3.66 -12.78 9.62
C HIS A 40 -4.62 -11.66 10.01
N PRO A 41 -4.43 -11.07 11.21
CA PRO A 41 -5.17 -9.91 11.62
C PRO A 41 -4.72 -8.67 10.86
N GLU A 42 -5.67 -7.84 10.46
CA GLU A 42 -5.47 -6.51 9.92
C GLU A 42 -5.93 -5.43 10.90
N TYR A 43 -5.66 -4.16 10.56
CA TYR A 43 -5.99 -3.00 11.37
C TYR A 43 -7.47 -2.93 11.73
N GLY A 44 -8.34 -3.10 10.75
CA GLY A 44 -9.80 -3.05 10.96
C GLY A 44 -10.36 -4.41 11.37
N ARG A 45 -11.19 -4.45 12.42
CA ARG A 45 -11.89 -5.66 12.86
C ARG A 45 -12.89 -6.24 11.85
N PHE A 46 -13.02 -5.59 10.71
CA PHE A 46 -13.83 -6.00 9.56
C PHE A 46 -13.00 -6.55 8.40
N MET A 47 -11.68 -6.65 8.57
CA MET A 47 -10.74 -7.04 7.52
C MET A 47 -10.12 -8.41 7.83
N LEU A 48 -9.79 -9.16 6.78
CA LEU A 48 -9.01 -10.39 6.86
C LEU A 48 -7.86 -10.29 5.85
N GLU A 49 -6.63 -10.43 6.31
CA GLU A 49 -5.49 -10.67 5.44
C GLU A 49 -5.35 -12.17 5.19
N SER A 50 -5.02 -12.57 3.98
CA SER A 50 -4.73 -13.96 3.66
C SER A 50 -3.55 -14.10 2.72
N THR A 51 -2.72 -15.11 2.97
CA THR A 51 -1.57 -15.45 2.13
C THR A 51 -1.65 -16.93 1.71
N PRO A 52 -1.02 -17.31 0.56
CA PRO A 52 -0.88 -18.73 0.23
C PRO A 52 -0.08 -19.45 1.33
N GLY A 53 -0.32 -20.74 1.51
CA GLY A 53 0.37 -21.57 2.51
C GLY A 53 1.87 -21.68 2.26
N LYS A 54 2.27 -21.68 1.00
CA LYS A 54 3.67 -21.64 0.57
C LYS A 54 3.87 -20.68 -0.60
N PRO A 55 5.09 -20.15 -0.80
CA PRO A 55 5.41 -19.35 -1.97
C PRO A 55 5.13 -20.13 -3.26
N PHE A 56 4.64 -19.43 -4.29
CA PHE A 56 4.54 -20.00 -5.63
C PHE A 56 5.93 -20.20 -6.25
N GLY A 57 6.10 -21.30 -6.95
CA GLY A 57 7.33 -21.60 -7.67
C GLY A 57 7.45 -20.84 -9.01
N VAL A 58 8.52 -21.14 -9.74
CA VAL A 58 8.86 -20.44 -10.99
C VAL A 58 8.19 -21.01 -12.24
N SER A 59 7.55 -22.19 -12.18
CA SER A 59 6.94 -22.82 -13.34
C SER A 59 5.65 -22.13 -13.79
N VAL A 60 5.26 -22.32 -15.05
CA VAL A 60 3.97 -21.88 -15.59
C VAL A 60 2.81 -22.47 -14.79
N ALA A 61 2.90 -23.75 -14.41
CA ALA A 61 1.89 -24.42 -13.59
C ALA A 61 1.67 -23.72 -12.25
N GLU A 62 2.73 -23.22 -11.60
CA GLU A 62 2.62 -22.47 -10.35
C GLU A 62 1.95 -21.10 -10.55
N LEU A 63 2.22 -20.40 -11.67
CA LEU A 63 1.49 -19.16 -12.01
C LEU A 63 0.01 -19.42 -12.17
N LEU A 64 -0.37 -20.51 -12.80
CA LEU A 64 -1.78 -20.88 -13.02
C LEU A 64 -2.50 -21.38 -11.75
N ARG A 65 -1.79 -21.51 -10.62
CA ARG A 65 -2.38 -21.79 -9.29
C ARG A 65 -2.81 -20.54 -8.53
N VAL A 66 -2.40 -19.34 -8.96
CA VAL A 66 -2.66 -18.10 -8.22
C VAL A 66 -4.16 -17.83 -8.05
N GLU A 67 -4.95 -17.89 -9.12
CA GLU A 67 -6.41 -17.72 -9.04
C GLU A 67 -7.09 -18.82 -8.20
N PRO A 68 -6.85 -20.12 -8.44
CA PRO A 68 -7.41 -21.19 -7.61
C PRO A 68 -7.06 -21.06 -6.11
N ASP A 69 -5.86 -20.57 -5.77
CA ASP A 69 -5.49 -20.32 -4.38
C ASP A 69 -6.28 -19.15 -3.77
N MET A 70 -6.49 -18.06 -4.51
CA MET A 70 -7.34 -16.95 -4.07
C MET A 70 -8.78 -17.37 -3.86
N GLU A 71 -9.35 -18.16 -4.77
CA GLU A 71 -10.68 -18.76 -4.63
C GLU A 71 -10.78 -19.67 -3.40
N LEU A 72 -9.75 -20.50 -3.17
CA LEU A 72 -9.68 -21.35 -1.98
C LEU A 72 -9.71 -20.53 -0.69
N ARG A 73 -8.88 -19.48 -0.60
CA ARG A 73 -8.84 -18.58 0.58
C ARG A 73 -10.20 -17.93 0.83
N ARG A 74 -10.87 -17.44 -0.20
CA ARG A 74 -12.23 -16.89 -0.11
C ARG A 74 -13.25 -17.94 0.33
N LYS A 75 -13.18 -19.16 -0.22
CA LYS A 75 -14.05 -20.28 0.15
C LYS A 75 -13.88 -20.67 1.63
N LEU A 76 -12.63 -20.73 2.12
CA LEU A 76 -12.35 -21.01 3.52
C LEU A 76 -12.89 -19.91 4.44
N ALA A 77 -12.64 -18.65 4.13
CA ALA A 77 -13.21 -17.56 4.90
C ALA A 77 -14.74 -17.63 4.97
N ARG A 78 -15.40 -17.86 3.82
CA ARG A 78 -16.87 -17.94 3.74
C ARG A 78 -17.48 -19.00 4.64
N LYS A 79 -16.81 -20.12 4.90
CA LYS A 79 -17.31 -21.19 5.78
C LYS A 79 -17.51 -20.75 7.23
N HIS A 80 -16.76 -19.74 7.68
CA HIS A 80 -16.80 -19.25 9.06
C HIS A 80 -17.63 -17.97 9.21
N LEU A 81 -18.28 -17.53 8.12
CA LEU A 81 -19.20 -16.40 8.12
C LEU A 81 -20.62 -16.86 8.46
N GLN A 82 -21.40 -15.97 9.03
CA GLN A 82 -22.83 -16.15 9.25
C GLN A 82 -23.60 -16.10 7.91
N ALA A 83 -24.84 -16.58 7.88
CA ALA A 83 -25.65 -16.63 6.66
C ALA A 83 -25.89 -15.26 6.00
N ASN A 84 -25.85 -14.18 6.79
CA ASN A 84 -25.99 -12.80 6.34
C ASN A 84 -24.66 -12.08 6.11
N GLU A 85 -23.52 -12.77 6.22
CA GLU A 85 -22.19 -12.22 6.00
C GLU A 85 -21.60 -12.70 4.66
N VAL A 86 -20.90 -11.81 3.97
CA VAL A 86 -20.18 -12.13 2.73
C VAL A 86 -18.78 -11.54 2.75
N PRO A 87 -17.74 -12.28 2.31
CA PRO A 87 -16.41 -11.72 2.16
C PRO A 87 -16.37 -10.90 0.85
N MET A 88 -15.96 -9.64 0.96
CA MET A 88 -15.85 -8.73 -0.19
C MET A 88 -14.40 -8.28 -0.36
N ALA A 89 -13.92 -8.28 -1.60
CA ALA A 89 -12.64 -7.69 -1.97
C ALA A 89 -12.89 -6.27 -2.53
N ILE A 90 -13.01 -5.29 -1.64
CA ILE A 90 -13.17 -3.87 -1.99
C ILE A 90 -12.05 -3.08 -1.29
N VAL A 91 -11.59 -2.03 -1.95
CA VAL A 91 -10.50 -1.20 -1.40
C VAL A 91 -10.98 -0.43 -0.19
N SER A 92 -11.89 0.49 -0.36
CA SER A 92 -12.49 1.28 0.71
C SER A 92 -13.98 0.96 0.83
N TYR A 93 -14.46 0.74 2.07
CA TYR A 93 -15.89 0.57 2.28
C TYR A 93 -16.61 1.91 2.09
N PRO A 94 -17.51 2.06 1.09
CA PRO A 94 -18.05 3.35 0.70
C PRO A 94 -18.77 4.12 1.82
N ARG A 95 -19.36 3.41 2.77
CA ARG A 95 -20.12 3.99 3.89
C ARG A 95 -19.33 4.12 5.18
N LEU A 96 -18.02 3.87 5.17
CA LEU A 96 -17.18 4.03 6.36
C LEU A 96 -17.27 5.49 6.87
N GLY A 97 -17.75 5.68 8.09
CA GLY A 97 -17.86 7.00 8.72
C GLY A 97 -19.08 7.84 8.29
N THR A 98 -20.13 7.23 7.70
CA THR A 98 -21.41 7.93 7.45
C THR A 98 -22.24 8.06 8.73
N HIS A 99 -23.08 9.08 8.82
CA HIS A 99 -23.88 9.40 10.01
C HIS A 99 -25.33 8.91 9.95
N ASP A 100 -25.91 8.92 8.76
CA ASP A 100 -27.36 8.74 8.54
C ASP A 100 -27.87 7.37 8.97
N THR A 101 -27.04 6.34 8.82
CA THR A 101 -27.37 4.96 9.22
C THR A 101 -26.13 4.25 9.74
N PRO A 102 -26.26 3.30 10.68
CA PRO A 102 -25.12 2.51 11.15
C PRO A 102 -24.39 1.81 10.02
N PHE A 103 -23.08 1.96 9.97
CA PHE A 103 -22.21 1.30 8.98
C PHE A 103 -21.45 0.09 9.54
N THR A 104 -21.62 -0.22 10.84
CA THR A 104 -21.05 -1.40 11.51
C THR A 104 -22.14 -2.30 12.07
N ASP A 105 -21.79 -3.58 12.28
CA ASP A 105 -22.59 -4.57 13.01
C ASP A 105 -21.70 -5.28 14.04
N PRO A 106 -21.95 -5.11 15.37
CA PRO A 106 -22.98 -4.24 15.97
C PRO A 106 -22.75 -2.74 15.65
N ALA A 107 -23.83 -1.95 15.77
CA ALA A 107 -23.77 -0.52 15.57
C ALA A 107 -22.97 0.18 16.69
N HIS A 108 -22.07 1.07 16.30
CA HIS A 108 -21.30 1.92 17.21
C HIS A 108 -21.42 3.38 16.80
N VAL A 109 -21.26 4.28 17.76
CA VAL A 109 -21.18 5.72 17.52
C VAL A 109 -19.72 6.16 17.50
N PRO A 110 -19.35 7.23 16.77
CA PRO A 110 -18.00 7.76 16.78
C PRO A 110 -17.53 8.17 18.17
N HIS A 111 -16.62 7.41 18.75
CA HIS A 111 -16.06 7.61 20.09
C HIS A 111 -14.76 6.82 20.24
N GLY A 112 -13.86 7.28 21.13
CA GLY A 112 -12.69 6.50 21.55
C GLY A 112 -11.41 7.31 21.70
N GLU A 113 -10.58 6.87 22.66
CA GLU A 113 -9.35 7.53 23.09
C GLU A 113 -8.16 7.35 22.12
N ALA A 114 -8.22 6.36 21.23
CA ALA A 114 -7.13 6.15 20.29
C ALA A 114 -7.20 7.16 19.14
N SER A 115 -8.35 7.27 18.49
CA SER A 115 -8.51 8.09 17.29
C SER A 115 -8.98 9.52 17.54
N HIS A 116 -9.82 9.76 18.57
CA HIS A 116 -10.60 11.00 18.77
C HIS A 116 -11.42 11.40 17.53
N SER A 117 -11.80 10.42 16.69
CA SER A 117 -12.44 10.69 15.41
C SER A 117 -13.85 11.26 15.57
N LEU A 118 -14.20 12.20 14.68
CA LEU A 118 -15.56 12.71 14.52
C LEU A 118 -16.49 11.69 13.85
N PHE A 119 -15.92 10.64 13.21
CA PHE A 119 -16.65 9.78 12.29
C PHE A 119 -16.53 8.28 12.59
N LEU A 120 -15.44 7.85 13.21
CA LEU A 120 -15.15 6.42 13.43
C LEU A 120 -15.12 6.09 14.91
N PRO A 121 -15.79 4.99 15.33
CA PRO A 121 -15.61 4.44 16.67
C PRO A 121 -14.29 3.64 16.77
N ASP A 122 -13.65 3.67 17.93
CA ASP A 122 -12.42 2.89 18.17
C ASP A 122 -12.69 1.36 18.18
N GLU A 123 -13.93 0.92 18.32
CA GLU A 123 -14.35 -0.47 18.17
C GLU A 123 -14.07 -1.06 16.79
N LEU A 124 -13.86 -0.22 15.77
CA LEU A 124 -13.38 -0.65 14.45
C LEU A 124 -11.95 -1.17 14.48
N ILE A 125 -11.13 -0.72 15.43
CA ILE A 125 -9.72 -1.03 15.52
C ILE A 125 -9.55 -2.45 16.06
N ASN A 126 -8.63 -3.21 15.49
CA ASN A 126 -8.24 -4.52 16.00
C ASN A 126 -7.87 -4.43 17.50
N LYS A 127 -8.33 -5.41 18.29
CA LYS A 127 -8.16 -5.41 19.75
C LYS A 127 -6.73 -5.63 20.22
N HIS A 128 -5.83 -6.11 19.35
CA HIS A 128 -4.43 -6.26 19.73
C HIS A 128 -3.84 -4.87 20.03
N VAL A 129 -3.22 -4.74 21.20
CA VAL A 129 -2.77 -3.45 21.78
C VAL A 129 -1.93 -2.60 20.84
N ARG A 130 -1.21 -3.20 19.90
CA ARG A 130 -0.38 -2.49 18.91
C ARG A 130 -1.22 -1.51 18.06
N PHE A 131 -2.41 -1.89 17.61
CA PHE A 131 -3.18 -1.06 16.67
C PHE A 131 -3.78 0.20 17.30
N PRO A 132 -4.49 0.15 18.45
CA PRO A 132 -4.94 1.37 19.11
C PRO A 132 -3.77 2.25 19.60
N THR A 133 -2.69 1.63 20.08
CA THR A 133 -1.48 2.37 20.49
C THR A 133 -0.85 3.10 19.31
N LEU A 134 -0.72 2.44 18.15
CA LEU A 134 -0.22 3.05 16.91
C LEU A 134 -1.08 4.25 16.50
N THR A 135 -2.40 4.10 16.53
CA THR A 135 -3.35 5.16 16.21
C THR A 135 -3.18 6.37 17.12
N ALA A 136 -3.15 6.15 18.44
CA ALA A 136 -2.96 7.20 19.42
C ALA A 136 -1.59 7.89 19.30
N ASN A 137 -0.52 7.13 19.03
CA ASN A 137 0.83 7.67 18.93
C ASN A 137 1.05 8.49 17.67
N ILE A 138 0.42 8.14 16.53
CA ILE A 138 0.41 9.00 15.34
C ILE A 138 -0.20 10.35 15.66
N ARG A 139 -1.38 10.39 16.28
CA ARG A 139 -2.06 11.62 16.68
C ARG A 139 -1.23 12.44 17.67
N LYS A 140 -0.73 11.79 18.72
CA LYS A 140 0.08 12.45 19.77
C LYS A 140 1.39 13.04 19.20
N ARG A 141 2.10 12.28 18.36
CA ARG A 141 3.34 12.76 17.74
C ARG A 141 3.07 13.92 16.79
N ARG A 142 2.01 13.83 16.00
CA ARG A 142 1.58 14.90 15.11
C ARG A 142 1.20 16.17 15.86
N GLY A 143 0.66 16.05 17.10
CA GLY A 143 0.13 17.13 17.90
C GLY A 143 -1.26 17.60 17.45
N SER A 144 -1.94 16.82 16.62
CA SER A 144 -3.30 17.06 16.08
C SER A 144 -3.87 15.76 15.53
N LYS A 145 -5.16 15.72 15.23
CA LYS A 145 -5.71 14.62 14.43
C LYS A 145 -5.06 14.57 13.04
N VAL A 146 -5.06 13.40 12.41
CA VAL A 146 -4.68 13.31 11.00
C VAL A 146 -5.68 14.11 10.15
N ARG A 147 -5.19 14.69 9.06
CA ARG A 147 -5.99 15.57 8.20
C ARG A 147 -6.02 15.00 6.79
N ILE A 148 -7.13 14.36 6.45
CA ILE A 148 -7.35 13.75 5.15
C ILE A 148 -8.41 14.57 4.44
N ASN A 149 -8.08 15.21 3.34
CA ASN A 149 -9.00 15.97 2.51
C ASN A 149 -8.95 15.42 1.09
N VAL A 150 -10.03 14.76 0.66
CA VAL A 150 -10.15 14.19 -0.67
C VAL A 150 -11.01 15.13 -1.52
N PRO A 151 -10.55 15.57 -2.71
CA PRO A 151 -11.37 16.40 -3.58
C PRO A 151 -12.73 15.76 -3.86
N LEU A 152 -13.80 16.52 -3.71
CA LEU A 152 -15.17 16.05 -3.97
C LEU A 152 -15.42 16.04 -5.48
N PHE A 153 -15.98 14.96 -6.00
CA PHE A 153 -16.54 14.96 -7.35
C PHE A 153 -17.74 15.89 -7.41
N ARG A 154 -17.77 16.80 -8.37
CA ARG A 154 -18.82 17.79 -8.55
C ARG A 154 -19.71 17.44 -9.71
N ASP A 155 -21.01 17.46 -9.48
CA ASP A 155 -22.06 17.38 -10.49
C ASP A 155 -22.92 18.66 -10.48
N VAL A 156 -23.97 18.67 -11.29
CA VAL A 156 -24.90 19.82 -11.40
C VAL A 156 -25.71 20.12 -10.14
N HIS A 157 -25.75 19.18 -9.18
CA HIS A 157 -26.47 19.32 -7.92
C HIS A 157 -25.56 19.66 -6.74
N THR A 158 -24.24 19.60 -6.93
CA THR A 158 -23.27 19.87 -5.87
C THR A 158 -23.21 21.37 -5.55
N PRO A 159 -23.51 21.81 -4.32
CA PRO A 159 -23.37 23.21 -3.90
C PRO A 159 -21.98 23.77 -4.15
N THR A 160 -21.88 25.06 -4.45
CA THR A 160 -20.60 25.77 -4.62
C THR A 160 -20.59 27.05 -3.79
N PRO A 161 -19.73 27.19 -2.76
CA PRO A 161 -18.82 26.16 -2.25
C PRO A 161 -19.56 25.01 -1.55
N PHE A 162 -18.99 23.80 -1.57
CA PHE A 162 -19.47 22.69 -0.76
C PHE A 162 -18.83 22.75 0.62
N VAL A 163 -19.66 22.85 1.66
CA VAL A 163 -19.27 22.65 3.06
C VAL A 163 -19.95 21.37 3.52
N ASP A 164 -19.16 20.40 3.97
CA ASP A 164 -19.66 19.08 4.32
C ASP A 164 -20.65 19.15 5.50
N PRO A 165 -21.95 18.91 5.28
CA PRO A 165 -22.97 18.99 6.32
C PRO A 165 -22.90 17.83 7.31
N SER A 166 -22.15 16.79 7.02
CA SER A 166 -22.01 15.61 7.87
C SER A 166 -20.90 15.73 8.91
N VAL A 167 -20.12 16.82 8.89
CA VAL A 167 -19.15 17.12 9.94
C VAL A 167 -19.89 17.58 11.19
N PRO A 168 -19.70 16.95 12.36
CA PRO A 168 -20.32 17.37 13.61
C PRO A 168 -19.59 18.58 14.20
N TRP A 169 -19.84 19.77 13.64
CA TRP A 169 -19.15 21.04 13.94
C TRP A 169 -19.27 21.49 15.40
N ASP A 170 -20.26 21.01 16.11
CA ASP A 170 -20.60 21.34 17.50
C ASP A 170 -20.15 20.28 18.51
N ARG A 171 -19.42 19.23 18.08
CA ARG A 171 -18.86 18.24 18.99
C ARG A 171 -17.70 18.84 19.79
N HIS A 172 -17.67 18.55 21.12
CA HIS A 172 -16.67 19.05 22.07
C HIS A 172 -16.21 17.96 23.06
N GLU A 173 -16.13 16.74 22.63
CA GLU A 173 -15.72 15.61 23.48
C GLU A 173 -14.21 15.61 23.71
N PHE A 174 -13.45 15.92 22.68
CA PHE A 174 -12.00 16.04 22.71
C PHE A 174 -11.56 17.45 22.28
N ALA A 175 -10.41 17.90 22.79
CA ALA A 175 -9.87 19.22 22.45
C ALA A 175 -9.66 19.40 20.93
N GLU A 176 -9.28 18.31 20.25
CA GLU A 176 -9.03 18.28 18.80
C GLU A 176 -10.34 18.33 17.95
N ASP A 177 -11.51 18.22 18.54
CA ASP A 177 -12.78 18.27 17.78
C ASP A 177 -12.96 19.59 17.05
N GLN A 178 -12.40 20.67 17.60
CA GLN A 178 -12.46 21.99 16.99
C GLN A 178 -11.55 22.15 15.76
N GLU A 179 -10.62 21.24 15.50
CA GLU A 179 -9.68 21.36 14.38
C GLU A 179 -10.40 21.46 13.04
N ALA A 180 -11.52 20.74 12.86
CA ALA A 180 -12.32 20.80 11.63
C ALA A 180 -12.79 22.25 11.35
N ALA A 181 -13.37 22.92 12.35
CA ALA A 181 -13.85 24.30 12.26
C ALA A 181 -12.68 25.31 12.13
N LEU A 182 -11.51 24.98 12.68
CA LEU A 182 -10.30 25.80 12.61
C LEU A 182 -9.52 25.62 11.31
N GLY A 183 -10.09 24.93 10.31
CA GLY A 183 -9.53 24.82 8.96
C GLY A 183 -8.86 23.48 8.64
N ALA A 184 -9.03 22.44 9.46
CA ALA A 184 -8.59 21.10 9.07
C ALA A 184 -9.50 20.51 7.99
N ALA A 185 -10.79 20.81 8.01
CA ALA A 185 -11.74 20.45 6.97
C ALA A 185 -11.75 21.51 5.86
N TYR A 186 -11.39 21.13 4.64
CA TYR A 186 -11.40 22.02 3.47
C TYR A 186 -12.78 22.06 2.81
N THR A 187 -13.18 23.27 2.35
CA THR A 187 -14.30 23.38 1.39
C THR A 187 -14.02 22.58 0.12
N ASP A 188 -15.09 22.06 -0.48
CA ASP A 188 -15.01 21.27 -1.72
C ASP A 188 -14.24 19.94 -1.59
N HIS A 189 -14.08 19.46 -0.35
CA HIS A 189 -13.40 18.20 -0.04
C HIS A 189 -14.23 17.32 0.89
N ILE A 190 -13.99 16.03 0.81
CA ILE A 190 -14.44 15.03 1.77
C ILE A 190 -13.40 15.02 2.89
N TYR A 191 -13.78 15.50 4.08
CA TYR A 191 -12.88 15.53 5.23
C TYR A 191 -12.96 14.23 6.03
N MET A 192 -11.80 13.71 6.43
CA MET A 192 -11.64 12.53 7.27
C MET A 192 -10.50 12.77 8.28
N ASP A 193 -10.60 12.22 9.48
CA ASP A 193 -9.77 12.63 10.63
C ASP A 193 -9.14 11.48 11.41
N ALA A 194 -9.16 10.27 10.87
CA ALA A 194 -8.68 9.09 11.59
C ALA A 194 -7.87 8.12 10.72
N MET A 195 -6.91 7.44 11.35
CA MET A 195 -6.11 6.40 10.75
C MET A 195 -6.95 5.29 10.08
N GLY A 196 -8.14 5.01 10.65
CA GLY A 196 -9.04 3.97 10.14
C GLY A 196 -9.54 4.19 8.71
N PHE A 197 -9.60 5.43 8.23
CA PHE A 197 -9.97 5.71 6.83
C PHE A 197 -8.91 5.25 5.82
N GLY A 198 -7.64 5.26 6.22
CA GLY A 198 -6.55 4.76 5.39
C GLY A 198 -6.24 3.30 5.65
N MET A 199 -5.93 2.96 6.91
CA MET A 199 -5.57 1.57 7.25
C MET A 199 -6.75 0.60 7.21
N GLY A 200 -7.98 1.10 7.04
CA GLY A 200 -9.16 0.31 6.72
C GLY A 200 -9.31 0.00 5.23
N CYS A 201 -8.38 0.42 4.38
CA CYS A 201 -8.36 0.08 2.96
C CYS A 201 -7.68 -1.27 2.72
N CYS A 202 -8.29 -2.10 1.89
CA CYS A 202 -7.68 -3.34 1.40
C CYS A 202 -6.71 -3.05 0.25
N CYS A 203 -5.70 -3.91 0.08
CA CYS A 203 -4.70 -3.79 -0.97
C CYS A 203 -4.33 -5.15 -1.56
N LEU A 204 -3.68 -5.13 -2.72
CA LEU A 204 -3.08 -6.28 -3.37
C LEU A 204 -1.56 -6.12 -3.34
N GLN A 205 -0.86 -6.99 -2.60
CA GLN A 205 0.58 -6.94 -2.46
C GLN A 205 1.22 -8.23 -2.95
N VAL A 206 2.39 -8.10 -3.60
CA VAL A 206 3.14 -9.25 -4.10
C VAL A 206 4.58 -9.19 -3.59
N THR A 207 5.00 -10.23 -2.88
CA THR A 207 6.37 -10.35 -2.38
C THR A 207 7.16 -11.35 -3.22
N PHE A 208 8.31 -10.93 -3.69
CA PHE A 208 9.27 -11.73 -4.46
C PHE A 208 10.47 -12.09 -3.59
N GLN A 209 10.93 -13.32 -3.67
CA GLN A 209 12.23 -13.71 -3.15
C GLN A 209 13.23 -13.71 -4.29
N ALA A 210 14.39 -13.06 -4.09
CA ALA A 210 15.47 -13.01 -5.04
C ALA A 210 16.58 -14.01 -4.66
N PRO A 211 17.35 -14.54 -5.65
CA PRO A 211 18.45 -15.45 -5.40
C PRO A 211 19.60 -14.84 -4.57
N CYS A 212 19.87 -13.55 -4.77
CA CYS A 212 20.92 -12.81 -4.10
C CYS A 212 20.50 -11.34 -3.86
N ILE A 213 21.33 -10.60 -3.14
CA ILE A 213 21.08 -9.18 -2.82
C ILE A 213 21.08 -8.30 -4.07
N ASP A 214 21.95 -8.55 -5.03
CA ASP A 214 22.07 -7.75 -6.25
C ASP A 214 20.82 -7.91 -7.14
N ASP A 215 20.31 -9.13 -7.26
CA ASP A 215 19.05 -9.42 -7.94
C ASP A 215 17.86 -8.74 -7.23
N ALA A 216 17.85 -8.76 -5.89
CA ALA A 216 16.82 -8.08 -5.12
C ALA A 216 16.84 -6.56 -5.33
N LYS A 217 18.02 -5.93 -5.30
CA LYS A 217 18.19 -4.50 -5.58
C LYS A 217 17.76 -4.16 -7.00
N ARG A 218 18.19 -4.94 -8.00
CA ARG A 218 17.79 -4.75 -9.40
C ARG A 218 16.28 -4.84 -9.54
N MET A 219 15.65 -5.84 -8.96
CA MET A 219 14.20 -6.02 -9.01
C MET A 219 13.47 -4.85 -8.33
N TYR A 220 13.96 -4.42 -7.16
CA TYR A 220 13.42 -3.27 -6.43
C TYR A 220 13.46 -2.01 -7.31
N ASP A 221 14.62 -1.70 -7.86
CA ASP A 221 14.83 -0.50 -8.67
C ASP A 221 13.98 -0.50 -9.95
N GLN A 222 13.92 -1.62 -10.65
CA GLN A 222 13.16 -1.72 -11.90
C GLN A 222 11.65 -1.71 -11.68
N PHE A 223 11.16 -2.07 -10.50
CA PHE A 223 9.75 -1.95 -10.14
C PHE A 223 9.33 -0.54 -9.74
N ILE A 224 10.22 0.30 -9.27
CA ILE A 224 9.89 1.67 -8.82
C ILE A 224 9.06 2.44 -9.86
N PRO A 225 9.49 2.56 -11.14
CA PRO A 225 8.72 3.29 -12.15
C PRO A 225 7.36 2.65 -12.49
N LEU A 226 7.19 1.36 -12.19
CA LEU A 226 5.95 0.63 -12.48
C LEU A 226 4.90 0.81 -11.37
N THR A 227 5.30 1.28 -10.18
CA THR A 227 4.37 1.44 -9.05
C THR A 227 3.22 2.41 -9.32
N PRO A 228 3.41 3.61 -9.92
CA PRO A 228 2.31 4.48 -10.28
C PRO A 228 1.45 3.95 -11.44
N LEU A 229 2.07 3.26 -12.39
CA LEU A 229 1.36 2.72 -13.55
C LEU A 229 0.37 1.62 -13.15
N LEU A 230 0.81 0.71 -12.29
CA LEU A 230 -0.05 -0.35 -11.76
C LEU A 230 -1.06 0.18 -10.73
N LEU A 231 -0.74 1.26 -9.99
CA LEU A 231 -1.73 1.95 -9.18
C LEU A 231 -2.88 2.49 -10.05
N ALA A 232 -2.56 3.18 -11.15
CA ALA A 232 -3.57 3.70 -12.08
C ALA A 232 -4.38 2.58 -12.74
N ALA A 233 -3.71 1.52 -13.22
CA ALA A 233 -4.36 0.38 -13.88
C ALA A 233 -5.29 -0.42 -12.95
N THR A 234 -5.07 -0.37 -11.64
CA THR A 234 -5.88 -1.07 -10.62
C THR A 234 -6.83 -0.15 -9.85
N ALA A 235 -6.92 1.13 -10.19
CA ALA A 235 -7.71 2.13 -9.47
C ALA A 235 -9.14 1.64 -9.16
N ALA A 236 -9.54 1.67 -7.88
CA ALA A 236 -10.80 1.11 -7.41
C ALA A 236 -11.37 1.78 -6.14
N SER A 237 -11.05 3.06 -5.89
CA SER A 237 -11.42 3.79 -4.67
C SER A 237 -12.11 5.14 -4.94
N PRO A 238 -13.26 5.17 -5.66
CA PRO A 238 -13.91 6.42 -6.04
C PRO A 238 -14.88 6.98 -4.98
N VAL A 239 -15.06 6.33 -3.83
CA VAL A 239 -16.07 6.70 -2.83
C VAL A 239 -15.47 6.69 -1.43
N TYR A 240 -15.66 7.80 -0.69
CA TYR A 240 -15.28 7.94 0.73
C TYR A 240 -16.40 8.60 1.52
N ARG A 241 -16.70 8.07 2.71
CA ARG A 241 -17.74 8.60 3.61
C ARG A 241 -19.09 8.86 2.92
N GLY A 242 -19.49 8.01 1.97
CA GLY A 242 -20.74 8.14 1.24
C GLY A 242 -20.71 9.16 0.10
N TYR A 243 -19.61 9.86 -0.13
CA TYR A 243 -19.44 10.84 -1.20
C TYR A 243 -18.61 10.30 -2.35
N LEU A 244 -18.95 10.69 -3.58
CA LEU A 244 -18.09 10.50 -4.74
C LEU A 244 -16.87 11.42 -4.66
N ALA A 245 -15.69 10.85 -4.87
CA ALA A 245 -14.43 11.57 -4.87
C ALA A 245 -13.99 11.94 -6.29
N ASP A 246 -13.18 12.99 -6.43
CA ASP A 246 -12.49 13.33 -7.68
C ASP A 246 -11.11 12.68 -7.77
N VAL A 247 -11.00 11.48 -7.16
CA VAL A 247 -9.85 10.57 -7.21
C VAL A 247 -10.36 9.13 -7.30
N ASP A 248 -9.53 8.22 -7.85
CA ASP A 248 -9.90 6.82 -8.00
C ASP A 248 -9.01 5.86 -7.19
N CYS A 249 -8.03 6.38 -6.44
CA CYS A 249 -7.06 5.58 -5.70
C CYS A 249 -6.98 5.96 -4.23
N ARG A 250 -6.57 4.97 -3.39
CA ARG A 250 -6.45 5.10 -1.94
C ARG A 250 -5.13 5.71 -1.45
N TRP A 251 -4.08 5.78 -2.27
CA TRP A 251 -2.70 5.99 -1.81
C TRP A 251 -2.53 7.26 -0.98
N ASN A 252 -3.01 8.42 -1.48
CA ASN A 252 -2.94 9.69 -0.73
C ASN A 252 -3.83 9.70 0.51
N VAL A 253 -4.94 8.96 0.51
CA VAL A 253 -5.79 8.81 1.70
C VAL A 253 -5.04 8.09 2.81
N ILE A 254 -4.37 6.99 2.49
CA ILE A 254 -3.57 6.25 3.48
C ILE A 254 -2.36 7.08 3.92
N SER A 255 -1.67 7.73 2.97
CA SER A 255 -0.53 8.61 3.27
C SER A 255 -0.90 9.68 4.30
N ALA A 256 -2.03 10.34 4.13
CA ALA A 256 -2.54 11.33 5.07
C ALA A 256 -3.03 10.71 6.39
N ALA A 257 -3.61 9.50 6.34
CA ALA A 257 -4.16 8.80 7.51
C ALA A 257 -3.11 8.36 8.54
N VAL A 258 -1.86 8.20 8.12
CA VAL A 258 -0.74 7.80 8.99
C VAL A 258 0.37 8.86 9.05
N ASP A 259 0.07 10.09 8.61
CA ASP A 259 1.04 11.19 8.62
C ASP A 259 1.25 11.72 10.05
N ASP A 260 2.25 11.19 10.72
CA ASP A 260 2.66 11.53 12.07
C ASP A 260 3.64 12.71 12.16
N ARG A 261 3.99 13.32 11.02
CA ARG A 261 4.92 14.46 10.97
C ARG A 261 4.40 15.64 11.80
N THR A 262 5.30 16.23 12.58
CA THR A 262 5.03 17.47 13.33
C THR A 262 4.82 18.65 12.37
N LEU A 263 4.36 19.80 12.90
CA LEU A 263 4.24 21.05 12.12
C LEU A 263 5.56 21.46 11.47
N ILE A 264 6.67 21.31 12.21
CA ILE A 264 8.01 21.62 11.70
C ILE A 264 8.38 20.67 10.56
N GLU A 265 8.23 19.37 10.77
CA GLU A 265 8.55 18.36 9.76
C GLU A 265 7.76 18.53 8.46
N ARG A 266 6.49 18.99 8.56
CA ARG A 266 5.64 19.31 7.40
C ARG A 266 5.94 20.64 6.71
N GLY A 267 6.72 21.52 7.34
CA GLY A 267 6.99 22.85 6.82
C GLY A 267 5.95 23.90 7.19
N GLU A 268 5.02 23.59 8.09
CA GLU A 268 3.95 24.47 8.55
C GLU A 268 4.40 25.39 9.72
N ALA A 269 5.56 25.12 10.33
CA ALA A 269 6.21 25.96 11.34
C ALA A 269 7.71 26.12 11.01
N PRO A 270 8.36 27.26 11.39
CA PRO A 270 9.79 27.46 11.14
C PRO A 270 10.65 26.45 11.93
N LEU A 271 11.84 26.14 11.41
CA LEU A 271 12.89 25.48 12.16
C LEU A 271 13.38 26.43 13.26
N LYS A 272 13.73 25.90 14.44
CA LYS A 272 14.33 26.70 15.51
C LYS A 272 15.72 27.15 15.09
N GLU A 273 16.02 28.43 15.31
CA GLU A 273 17.35 28.99 15.03
C GLU A 273 18.39 28.38 15.99
N GLY A 274 19.51 27.90 15.46
CA GLY A 274 20.69 27.49 16.22
C GLY A 274 20.86 26.01 16.50
N GLU A 275 19.96 25.12 16.08
CA GLU A 275 20.20 23.68 16.17
C GLU A 275 20.92 23.15 14.91
N PRO A 276 21.96 22.30 15.09
CA PRO A 276 22.68 21.72 13.96
C PRO A 276 21.77 20.80 13.15
N GLN A 277 21.63 21.07 11.86
CA GLN A 277 20.69 20.40 10.95
C GLN A 277 20.96 18.91 10.69
N HIS A 278 22.08 18.33 11.14
CA HIS A 278 22.49 17.01 10.63
C HIS A 278 23.01 15.96 11.61
N ASN A 279 23.22 16.23 12.90
CA ASN A 279 23.97 15.28 13.76
C ASN A 279 23.37 14.88 15.11
N SER A 280 22.14 15.23 15.44
CA SER A 280 21.50 14.70 16.65
C SER A 280 20.25 13.87 16.31
N ASP A 281 20.04 12.80 17.04
CA ASP A 281 18.83 11.95 16.93
C ASP A 281 17.54 12.75 17.22
N SER A 282 17.66 13.95 17.80
CA SER A 282 16.57 14.87 18.17
C SER A 282 16.52 16.15 17.31
N ALA A 283 17.34 16.29 16.27
CA ALA A 283 17.34 17.49 15.43
C ALA A 283 16.01 17.66 14.69
N GLU A 284 15.43 18.85 14.78
CA GLU A 284 14.28 19.23 13.97
C GLU A 284 14.65 19.21 12.49
N ARG A 285 13.86 18.55 11.65
CA ARG A 285 14.14 18.37 10.22
C ARG A 285 12.88 18.53 9.38
N ARG A 286 13.04 18.73 8.10
CA ARG A 286 11.95 18.68 7.11
C ARG A 286 11.85 17.28 6.54
N LEU A 287 10.64 16.70 6.56
CA LEU A 287 10.36 15.41 5.95
C LEU A 287 9.38 15.63 4.80
N ARG A 288 9.83 15.41 3.57
CA ARG A 288 9.02 15.65 2.38
C ARG A 288 7.77 14.79 2.33
N LYS A 289 7.89 13.53 2.70
CA LYS A 289 6.85 12.51 2.58
C LYS A 289 6.35 12.05 3.95
N SER A 290 5.12 11.59 4.01
CA SER A 290 4.59 10.80 5.11
C SER A 290 5.37 9.48 5.23
N ARG A 291 5.19 8.73 6.32
CA ARG A 291 5.74 7.38 6.45
C ARG A 291 5.07 6.36 5.52
N TYR A 292 3.97 6.70 4.91
CA TYR A 292 3.29 5.96 3.85
C TYR A 292 3.33 6.80 2.58
N ASP A 293 4.22 6.50 1.66
CA ASP A 293 4.35 7.25 0.41
C ASP A 293 5.11 6.44 -0.67
N SER A 294 5.41 7.07 -1.81
CA SER A 294 6.34 6.51 -2.79
C SER A 294 7.74 6.34 -2.20
N VAL A 295 8.54 5.47 -2.79
CA VAL A 295 9.94 5.27 -2.39
C VAL A 295 10.76 6.56 -2.55
N ASP A 296 11.86 6.65 -1.79
CA ASP A 296 12.72 7.83 -1.75
C ASP A 296 14.04 7.65 -2.50
N SER A 297 14.46 6.41 -2.81
CA SER A 297 15.74 6.15 -3.47
C SER A 297 15.80 4.81 -4.17
N TYR A 298 16.64 4.76 -5.23
CA TYR A 298 17.12 3.53 -5.86
C TYR A 298 18.31 2.95 -5.07
N LEU A 299 18.53 1.63 -5.21
CA LEU A 299 19.54 0.86 -4.48
C LEU A 299 20.75 0.47 -5.32
N THR A 300 20.68 0.56 -6.65
CA THR A 300 21.78 0.17 -7.56
C THR A 300 22.50 1.36 -8.19
N THR A 301 21.84 2.52 -8.27
CA THR A 301 22.40 3.72 -8.92
C THR A 301 22.01 5.00 -8.20
N ARG A 302 22.88 6.01 -8.25
CA ARG A 302 22.59 7.38 -7.82
C ARG A 302 22.00 8.25 -8.93
N GLU A 303 22.09 7.81 -10.16
CA GLU A 303 21.68 8.58 -11.34
C GLU A 303 20.26 9.10 -11.23
N TRP A 304 19.37 8.31 -10.65
CA TRP A 304 17.95 8.62 -10.53
C TRP A 304 17.52 9.16 -9.17
N ASN A 305 18.44 9.23 -8.20
CA ASN A 305 18.22 9.78 -6.86
C ASN A 305 18.39 11.30 -6.88
N ASP A 306 17.49 11.99 -7.61
CA ASP A 306 17.52 13.43 -7.86
C ASP A 306 16.85 14.26 -6.76
N VAL A 307 16.38 13.61 -5.71
CA VAL A 307 15.69 14.24 -4.59
C VAL A 307 16.53 14.07 -3.32
N PRO A 308 16.75 15.14 -2.53
CA PRO A 308 17.46 15.02 -1.26
C PRO A 308 16.83 14.02 -0.32
N LEU A 309 17.65 13.15 0.25
CA LEU A 309 17.26 12.08 1.18
C LEU A 309 17.70 12.43 2.60
N GLU A 310 16.74 12.62 3.51
CA GLU A 310 17.03 12.76 4.93
C GLU A 310 17.44 11.41 5.51
N MET A 311 18.51 11.39 6.34
CA MET A 311 19.09 10.16 6.88
C MET A 311 19.46 10.31 8.35
N ASN A 312 19.46 9.20 9.07
CA ASN A 312 20.12 9.09 10.35
C ASN A 312 21.61 8.79 10.11
N GLU A 313 22.46 9.82 10.19
CA GLU A 313 23.86 9.70 9.82
C GLU A 313 24.65 8.73 10.73
N ARG A 314 24.28 8.59 12.00
CA ARG A 314 24.88 7.61 12.91
C ARG A 314 24.59 6.17 12.46
N VAL A 315 23.35 5.89 12.04
CA VAL A 315 22.98 4.58 11.50
C VAL A 315 23.72 4.31 10.19
N ARG A 316 23.74 5.31 9.29
CA ARG A 316 24.46 5.22 8.02
C ARG A 316 25.93 4.85 8.23
N GLN A 317 26.62 5.57 9.10
CA GLN A 317 28.02 5.36 9.38
C GLN A 317 28.28 3.94 9.93
N ARG A 318 27.47 3.46 10.87
CA ARG A 318 27.58 2.10 11.42
C ARG A 318 27.39 1.02 10.37
N LEU A 319 26.45 1.21 9.43
CA LEU A 319 26.21 0.27 8.33
C LEU A 319 27.40 0.22 7.38
N LEU A 320 27.99 1.38 7.03
CA LEU A 320 29.19 1.45 6.19
C LEU A 320 30.40 0.78 6.86
N GLU A 321 30.63 1.03 8.14
CA GLU A 321 31.68 0.38 8.94
C GLU A 321 31.49 -1.15 9.03
N SER A 322 30.25 -1.61 8.95
CA SER A 322 29.89 -3.03 8.92
C SER A 322 29.98 -3.65 7.50
N GLY A 323 30.41 -2.89 6.51
CA GLY A 323 30.59 -3.38 5.13
C GLY A 323 29.33 -3.38 4.26
N VAL A 324 28.25 -2.71 4.69
CA VAL A 324 27.06 -2.51 3.84
C VAL A 324 27.40 -1.47 2.78
N ASP A 325 26.99 -1.71 1.53
CA ASP A 325 27.22 -0.76 0.45
C ASP A 325 26.48 0.58 0.69
N ALA A 326 26.97 1.65 0.09
CA ALA A 326 26.56 3.01 0.40
C ALA A 326 25.07 3.27 0.13
N LEU A 327 24.52 2.78 -0.99
CA LEU A 327 23.11 3.03 -1.34
C LEU A 327 22.16 2.30 -0.41
N LEU A 328 22.46 1.05 -0.07
CA LEU A 328 21.66 0.29 0.89
C LEU A 328 21.78 0.89 2.31
N ALA A 329 22.97 1.34 2.70
CA ALA A 329 23.18 2.01 3.99
C ALA A 329 22.38 3.30 4.08
N GLU A 330 22.31 4.09 3.01
CA GLU A 330 21.50 5.32 2.92
C GLU A 330 20.01 5.02 2.99
N HIS A 331 19.53 4.01 2.24
CA HIS A 331 18.14 3.57 2.30
C HIS A 331 17.72 3.14 3.72
N MET A 332 18.52 2.28 4.36
CA MET A 332 18.24 1.85 5.73
C MET A 332 18.29 3.00 6.71
N ALA A 333 19.31 3.89 6.62
CA ALA A 333 19.42 5.06 7.48
C ALA A 333 18.26 6.04 7.30
N HIS A 334 17.66 6.12 6.11
CA HIS A 334 16.44 6.88 5.88
C HIS A 334 15.25 6.33 6.66
N LEU A 335 15.07 5.02 6.74
CA LEU A 335 14.00 4.42 7.55
C LEU A 335 14.12 4.83 9.03
N PHE A 336 15.34 4.94 9.56
CA PHE A 336 15.63 5.32 10.95
C PHE A 336 15.52 6.84 11.23
N VAL A 337 15.06 7.64 10.26
CA VAL A 337 14.66 9.04 10.50
C VAL A 337 13.34 9.10 11.27
N ARG A 338 12.54 8.03 11.17
CA ARG A 338 11.21 7.96 11.76
C ARG A 338 11.18 7.18 13.06
N ASP A 339 10.29 7.60 13.96
CA ASP A 339 10.05 6.89 15.21
C ASP A 339 9.36 5.55 14.97
N PRO A 340 9.62 4.52 15.80
CA PRO A 340 8.99 3.21 15.69
C PRO A 340 7.49 3.22 16.01
N LEU A 341 6.94 4.29 16.57
CA LEU A 341 5.58 4.52 17.04
C LEU A 341 5.11 3.59 18.15
N VAL A 342 5.44 2.31 18.14
CA VAL A 342 5.08 1.34 19.17
C VAL A 342 6.30 0.49 19.52
N ILE A 343 6.68 0.47 20.79
CA ILE A 343 7.68 -0.45 21.33
C ILE A 343 7.06 -1.09 22.58
N PHE A 344 7.13 -2.42 22.66
CA PHE A 344 6.73 -3.13 23.87
C PHE A 344 7.85 -3.06 24.92
N SER A 345 7.47 -2.97 26.19
CA SER A 345 8.44 -2.80 27.30
C SER A 345 9.48 -3.91 27.38
N GLU A 346 9.10 -5.13 27.06
CA GLU A 346 9.98 -6.29 26.99
C GLU A 346 11.01 -6.22 25.87
N ASN A 347 10.74 -5.43 24.82
CA ASN A 347 11.61 -5.28 23.65
C ASN A 347 12.52 -4.05 23.70
N ILE A 348 12.47 -3.23 24.75
CA ILE A 348 13.31 -2.02 24.85
C ILE A 348 14.80 -2.34 24.91
N ASN A 349 15.17 -3.43 25.61
CA ASN A 349 16.56 -3.80 25.89
C ASN A 349 16.95 -5.11 25.19
N LEU A 350 16.56 -5.28 23.94
CA LEU A 350 16.97 -6.44 23.14
C LEU A 350 18.46 -6.39 22.79
N ASP A 351 19.06 -7.55 22.66
CA ASP A 351 20.40 -7.72 22.11
C ASP A 351 20.33 -7.69 20.57
N ASP A 352 20.64 -6.56 19.98
CA ASP A 352 20.61 -6.34 18.52
C ASP A 352 21.62 -7.23 17.75
N THR A 353 22.53 -7.93 18.45
CA THR A 353 23.41 -8.94 17.81
C THR A 353 22.70 -10.27 17.59
N ARG A 354 21.53 -10.47 18.21
CA ARG A 354 20.73 -11.70 18.19
C ARG A 354 19.30 -11.52 17.72
N SER A 355 18.82 -10.27 17.68
CA SER A 355 17.45 -9.94 17.29
C SER A 355 17.45 -8.84 16.22
N MET A 356 16.52 -8.93 15.30
CA MET A 356 16.22 -7.89 14.29
C MET A 356 14.95 -7.10 14.64
N ASP A 357 14.34 -7.31 15.81
CA ASP A 357 13.01 -6.77 16.13
C ASP A 357 12.96 -5.24 16.08
N HIS A 358 14.03 -4.54 16.52
CA HIS A 358 14.10 -3.08 16.41
C HIS A 358 14.08 -2.62 14.95
N PHE A 359 14.85 -3.26 14.07
CA PHE A 359 14.84 -2.95 12.65
C PHE A 359 13.49 -3.33 12.00
N GLU A 360 12.96 -4.51 12.28
CA GLU A 360 11.69 -4.95 11.74
C GLU A 360 10.53 -4.05 12.19
N ASN A 361 10.56 -3.56 13.42
CA ASN A 361 9.58 -2.61 13.93
C ASN A 361 9.63 -1.27 13.15
N ILE A 362 10.81 -0.69 12.93
CA ILE A 362 11.00 0.51 12.11
C ILE A 362 10.52 0.23 10.67
N GLN A 363 10.98 -0.85 10.05
CA GLN A 363 10.62 -1.19 8.67
C GLN A 363 9.10 -1.43 8.53
N SER A 364 8.47 -2.10 9.49
CA SER A 364 7.03 -2.42 9.46
C SER A 364 6.12 -1.19 9.62
N THR A 365 6.65 -0.08 10.10
CA THR A 365 5.93 1.20 10.26
C THR A 365 6.34 2.26 9.25
N ASN A 366 7.11 1.88 8.23
CA ASN A 366 7.42 2.67 7.03
C ASN A 366 6.82 1.96 5.81
N TRP A 367 5.79 2.53 5.22
CA TRP A 367 4.99 1.91 4.17
C TRP A 367 5.21 2.61 2.84
N GLN A 368 6.28 2.23 2.14
CA GLN A 368 6.59 2.75 0.82
C GLN A 368 5.94 1.90 -0.29
N THR A 369 5.87 2.41 -1.51
CA THR A 369 5.33 1.68 -2.69
C THR A 369 6.07 0.38 -2.97
N MET A 370 7.36 0.35 -2.65
CA MET A 370 8.20 -0.85 -2.63
C MET A 370 8.82 -1.02 -1.25
N ARG A 371 8.97 -2.27 -0.80
CA ARG A 371 9.69 -2.57 0.43
C ARG A 371 10.81 -3.56 0.16
N PHE A 372 12.02 -3.23 0.61
CA PHE A 372 13.20 -4.08 0.53
C PHE A 372 13.39 -4.82 1.85
N LYS A 373 13.22 -6.14 1.86
CA LYS A 373 13.21 -6.95 3.08
C LYS A 373 14.48 -7.82 3.16
N PRO A 374 15.35 -7.62 4.17
CA PRO A 374 16.47 -8.52 4.39
C PRO A 374 16.01 -9.93 4.81
N PRO A 375 16.90 -10.93 4.72
CA PRO A 375 16.65 -12.25 5.30
C PRO A 375 16.32 -12.14 6.79
N PRO A 376 15.30 -12.83 7.31
CA PRO A 376 15.02 -12.84 8.75
C PRO A 376 16.12 -13.58 9.50
N HIS A 377 16.40 -13.17 10.73
CA HIS A 377 17.40 -13.82 11.57
C HIS A 377 17.06 -15.30 11.80
N GLY A 378 18.01 -16.20 11.52
CA GLY A 378 17.80 -17.65 11.67
C GLY A 378 16.82 -18.29 10.69
N GLY A 379 16.26 -17.52 9.73
CA GLY A 379 15.31 -18.03 8.74
C GLY A 379 16.00 -18.59 7.49
N HIS A 380 15.24 -19.39 6.73
CA HIS A 380 15.67 -19.91 5.41
C HIS A 380 15.24 -19.01 4.23
N THR A 381 14.48 -17.94 4.50
CA THR A 381 13.99 -17.02 3.48
C THR A 381 15.09 -16.03 3.11
N GLY A 382 15.36 -15.86 1.80
CA GLY A 382 16.37 -14.93 1.31
C GLY A 382 15.90 -13.47 1.26
N TRP A 383 16.63 -12.66 0.48
CA TRP A 383 16.26 -11.26 0.19
C TRP A 383 14.92 -11.19 -0.52
N ARG A 384 14.09 -10.23 -0.13
CA ARG A 384 12.73 -10.10 -0.66
C ARG A 384 12.44 -8.68 -1.06
N VAL A 385 11.61 -8.56 -2.10
CA VAL A 385 11.08 -7.29 -2.60
C VAL A 385 9.57 -7.38 -2.61
N GLU A 386 8.89 -6.41 -2.01
CA GLU A 386 7.43 -6.37 -1.93
C GLU A 386 6.89 -5.18 -2.72
N PHE A 387 6.06 -5.48 -3.71
CA PHE A 387 5.31 -4.50 -4.50
C PHE A 387 3.96 -4.20 -3.82
N ARG A 388 3.64 -2.92 -3.54
CA ARG A 388 2.58 -2.56 -2.59
C ARG A 388 1.52 -1.61 -3.14
N SER A 389 1.71 -1.02 -4.32
CA SER A 389 0.85 0.06 -4.80
C SER A 389 -0.51 -0.39 -5.33
N MET A 390 -0.64 -1.64 -5.81
CA MET A 390 -1.87 -2.12 -6.44
C MET A 390 -3.08 -2.08 -5.49
N GLU A 391 -4.22 -1.70 -6.03
CA GLU A 391 -5.51 -1.80 -5.36
C GLU A 391 -6.11 -3.19 -5.57
N ILE A 392 -6.78 -3.72 -4.54
CA ILE A 392 -7.51 -4.99 -4.66
C ILE A 392 -8.67 -4.84 -5.63
N GLN A 393 -8.95 -5.87 -6.41
CA GLN A 393 -10.03 -5.93 -7.37
C GLN A 393 -11.20 -6.76 -6.80
N LEU A 394 -12.38 -6.61 -7.39
CA LEU A 394 -13.60 -7.25 -6.90
C LEU A 394 -13.57 -8.78 -6.99
N THR A 395 -12.92 -9.33 -8.01
CA THR A 395 -12.90 -10.76 -8.29
C THR A 395 -11.51 -11.37 -8.09
N ASP A 396 -11.47 -12.68 -7.80
CA ASP A 396 -10.22 -13.42 -7.66
C ASP A 396 -9.48 -13.51 -9.00
N PHE A 397 -10.22 -13.58 -10.12
CA PHE A 397 -9.66 -13.56 -11.47
C PHE A 397 -8.91 -12.24 -11.77
N GLU A 398 -9.51 -11.08 -11.49
CA GLU A 398 -8.85 -9.77 -11.67
C GLU A 398 -7.61 -9.63 -10.79
N ASN A 399 -7.70 -10.02 -9.52
CA ASN A 399 -6.55 -10.01 -8.60
C ASN A 399 -5.42 -10.91 -9.10
N ALA A 400 -5.76 -12.12 -9.57
CA ALA A 400 -4.79 -13.06 -10.14
C ALA A 400 -4.16 -12.52 -11.42
N ALA A 401 -4.92 -11.84 -12.28
CA ALA A 401 -4.41 -11.25 -13.52
C ALA A 401 -3.30 -10.23 -13.25
N PHE A 402 -3.51 -9.30 -12.32
CA PHE A 402 -2.49 -8.30 -11.96
C PHE A 402 -1.30 -8.95 -11.23
N CYS A 403 -1.51 -9.94 -10.35
CA CYS A 403 -0.42 -10.69 -9.74
C CYS A 403 0.44 -11.42 -10.79
N ILE A 404 -0.20 -12.14 -11.71
CA ILE A 404 0.48 -12.90 -12.76
C ILE A 404 1.24 -11.96 -13.70
N PHE A 405 0.63 -10.85 -14.11
CA PHE A 405 1.28 -9.83 -14.94
C PHE A 405 2.53 -9.28 -14.26
N LEU A 406 2.43 -8.88 -12.99
CA LEU A 406 3.57 -8.37 -12.22
C LEU A 406 4.67 -9.43 -12.05
N VAL A 407 4.32 -10.71 -11.82
CA VAL A 407 5.29 -11.81 -11.76
C VAL A 407 5.95 -12.02 -13.11
N LEU A 408 5.23 -11.95 -14.22
CA LEU A 408 5.81 -12.06 -15.56
C LEU A 408 6.74 -10.86 -15.84
N LEU A 409 6.39 -9.65 -15.42
CA LEU A 409 7.30 -8.50 -15.50
C LEU A 409 8.58 -8.70 -14.67
N SER A 410 8.50 -9.31 -13.49
CA SER A 410 9.71 -9.64 -12.71
C SER A 410 10.66 -10.55 -13.51
N ARG A 411 10.12 -11.51 -14.26
CA ARG A 411 10.90 -12.41 -15.09
C ARG A 411 11.51 -11.70 -16.30
N VAL A 412 10.76 -10.80 -16.94
CA VAL A 412 11.28 -9.89 -17.98
C VAL A 412 12.49 -9.10 -17.44
N ILE A 413 12.33 -8.45 -16.27
CA ILE A 413 13.40 -7.69 -15.62
C ILE A 413 14.65 -8.53 -15.36
N MET A 414 14.47 -9.79 -14.94
CA MET A 414 15.58 -10.66 -14.57
C MET A 414 16.25 -11.35 -15.75
N THR A 415 15.57 -11.51 -16.90
CA THR A 415 16.05 -12.31 -18.03
C THR A 415 16.34 -11.50 -19.29
N MET A 416 15.75 -10.32 -19.41
CA MET A 416 15.91 -9.47 -20.61
C MET A 416 16.70 -8.20 -20.28
N PRO A 417 17.39 -7.61 -21.27
CA PRO A 417 18.14 -6.35 -21.09
C PRO A 417 17.20 -5.14 -21.09
N VAL A 418 16.35 -5.05 -20.05
CA VAL A 418 15.45 -3.91 -19.85
C VAL A 418 15.97 -3.00 -18.74
N ASP A 419 15.73 -1.71 -18.87
CA ASP A 419 15.96 -0.70 -17.84
C ASP A 419 14.81 0.31 -17.84
N PHE A 420 14.04 0.32 -16.74
CA PHE A 420 12.91 1.24 -16.53
C PHE A 420 13.28 2.44 -15.64
N GLY A 421 14.53 2.51 -15.16
CA GLY A 421 15.01 3.55 -14.24
C GLY A 421 14.76 4.97 -14.77
N MET A 422 14.26 5.84 -13.90
CA MET A 422 13.98 7.25 -14.18
C MET A 422 14.05 8.06 -12.87
N PRO A 423 14.21 9.41 -12.92
CA PRO A 423 14.29 10.23 -11.72
C PRO A 423 13.16 10.00 -10.73
N ILE A 424 13.49 9.92 -9.43
CA ILE A 424 12.51 9.77 -8.33
C ILE A 424 11.46 10.90 -8.38
N SER A 425 11.89 12.13 -8.69
CA SER A 425 10.96 13.26 -8.84
C SER A 425 9.88 13.01 -9.88
N LEU A 426 10.18 12.33 -10.98
CA LEU A 426 9.22 11.98 -12.02
C LEU A 426 8.32 10.80 -11.60
N VAL A 427 8.85 9.86 -10.82
CA VAL A 427 8.03 8.81 -10.18
C VAL A 427 7.01 9.43 -9.23
N ASP A 428 7.41 10.41 -8.41
CA ASP A 428 6.53 11.15 -7.51
C ASP A 428 5.41 11.89 -8.29
N VAL A 429 5.76 12.53 -9.41
CA VAL A 429 4.76 13.15 -10.30
C VAL A 429 3.76 12.11 -10.82
N ASN A 430 4.25 10.96 -11.28
CA ASN A 430 3.40 9.88 -11.75
C ASN A 430 2.49 9.33 -10.65
N MET A 431 2.98 9.22 -9.40
CA MET A 431 2.16 8.78 -8.26
C MET A 431 0.99 9.74 -8.00
N GLN A 432 1.19 11.05 -8.14
CA GLN A 432 0.11 12.02 -8.01
C GLN A 432 -0.88 11.96 -9.19
N ARG A 433 -0.38 11.76 -10.40
CA ARG A 433 -1.21 11.61 -11.61
C ARG A 433 -2.04 10.33 -11.58
N ALA A 434 -1.46 9.22 -11.13
CA ALA A 434 -2.13 7.92 -11.04
C ALA A 434 -3.41 7.93 -10.19
N GLN A 435 -3.51 8.83 -9.23
CA GLN A 435 -4.63 8.89 -8.30
C GLN A 435 -5.79 9.78 -8.76
N ARG A 436 -5.58 10.57 -9.81
CA ARG A 436 -6.63 11.42 -10.36
C ARG A 436 -7.74 10.58 -10.95
N ARG A 437 -8.96 11.10 -10.88
CA ARG A 437 -10.11 10.45 -11.51
C ARG A 437 -9.84 10.23 -12.99
N ASP A 438 -10.18 9.02 -13.46
CA ASP A 438 -10.00 8.60 -14.85
C ASP A 438 -8.55 8.77 -15.36
N ALA A 439 -7.58 8.45 -14.50
CA ALA A 439 -6.16 8.67 -14.81
C ALA A 439 -5.69 7.91 -16.06
N ILE A 440 -6.29 6.76 -16.35
CA ILE A 440 -5.99 5.94 -17.53
C ILE A 440 -6.15 6.75 -18.81
N HIS A 441 -7.26 7.49 -18.96
CA HIS A 441 -7.58 8.25 -20.16
C HIS A 441 -7.15 9.74 -20.06
N SER A 442 -7.21 10.31 -18.84
CA SER A 442 -7.03 11.76 -18.65
C SER A 442 -5.60 12.18 -18.38
N GLN A 443 -4.70 11.25 -17.97
CA GLN A 443 -3.34 11.57 -17.59
C GLN A 443 -2.31 11.01 -18.55
N ARG A 444 -1.14 11.64 -18.55
CA ARG A 444 0.07 11.13 -19.20
C ARG A 444 1.12 10.88 -18.14
N PHE A 445 1.91 9.83 -18.33
CA PHE A 445 2.90 9.37 -17.36
C PHE A 445 4.30 9.50 -17.95
N HIS A 446 5.24 9.98 -17.16
CA HIS A 446 6.65 9.93 -17.53
C HIS A 446 7.10 8.47 -17.60
N PHE A 447 7.73 8.11 -18.69
CA PHE A 447 8.32 6.79 -18.85
C PHE A 447 9.51 6.85 -19.81
N ARG A 448 10.36 5.81 -19.84
CA ARG A 448 11.51 5.72 -20.75
C ARG A 448 11.06 5.78 -22.20
N SER A 449 11.71 6.60 -22.99
CA SER A 449 11.44 6.68 -24.45
C SER A 449 12.09 5.56 -25.25
N SER A 450 13.10 4.87 -24.68
CA SER A 450 13.81 3.78 -25.32
C SER A 450 14.52 2.89 -24.32
N ARG A 451 14.71 1.61 -24.66
CA ARG A 451 15.56 0.68 -23.89
C ARG A 451 17.03 1.10 -23.83
N HIS A 452 17.46 1.96 -24.74
CA HIS A 452 18.87 2.27 -24.98
C HIS A 452 19.28 3.67 -24.53
N THR A 453 18.32 4.50 -24.12
CA THR A 453 18.60 5.87 -23.67
C THR A 453 17.97 6.15 -22.31
N SER A 454 18.58 7.02 -21.53
CA SER A 454 18.04 7.49 -20.25
C SER A 454 16.93 8.56 -20.38
N GLN A 455 16.55 8.91 -21.61
CA GLN A 455 15.52 9.92 -21.85
C GLN A 455 14.13 9.44 -21.45
N THR A 456 13.38 10.34 -20.83
CA THR A 456 11.98 10.12 -20.45
C THR A 456 11.08 11.06 -21.27
N GLN A 457 9.90 10.58 -21.59
CA GLN A 457 8.83 11.33 -22.24
C GLN A 457 7.50 11.03 -21.56
N GLU A 458 6.47 11.76 -21.91
CA GLU A 458 5.12 11.54 -21.41
C GLU A 458 4.30 10.70 -22.38
N TYR A 459 3.74 9.61 -21.89
CA TYR A 459 2.93 8.66 -22.63
C TYR A 459 1.56 8.47 -21.96
N THR A 460 0.56 8.03 -22.72
CA THR A 460 -0.65 7.46 -22.14
C THR A 460 -0.33 6.12 -21.46
N LEU A 461 -1.20 5.66 -20.58
CA LEU A 461 -1.02 4.34 -19.98
C LEU A 461 -1.09 3.24 -21.06
N ALA A 462 -1.99 3.38 -22.03
CA ALA A 462 -2.10 2.50 -23.19
C ALA A 462 -0.76 2.40 -23.97
N ASP A 463 -0.12 3.55 -24.29
CA ASP A 463 1.19 3.56 -24.96
C ASP A 463 2.27 2.78 -24.18
N ILE A 464 2.29 2.94 -22.86
CA ILE A 464 3.29 2.24 -22.01
C ILE A 464 3.03 0.73 -22.00
N PHE A 465 1.77 0.32 -21.93
CA PHE A 465 1.44 -1.10 -21.86
C PHE A 465 1.49 -1.80 -23.21
N HIS A 466 0.98 -1.19 -24.27
CA HIS A 466 0.91 -1.80 -25.60
C HIS A 466 2.11 -1.47 -26.49
N GLY A 467 2.84 -0.41 -26.20
CA GLY A 467 3.84 0.20 -27.08
C GLY A 467 3.21 1.24 -28.01
N SER A 468 3.96 2.31 -28.31
CA SER A 468 3.49 3.38 -29.18
C SER A 468 3.48 2.93 -30.66
N PRO A 469 2.40 3.15 -31.41
CA PRO A 469 2.36 2.80 -32.82
C PRO A 469 3.44 3.52 -33.63
N GLY A 470 4.27 2.75 -34.35
CA GLY A 470 5.34 3.28 -35.19
C GLY A 470 6.64 3.61 -34.47
N ASP A 471 6.70 3.49 -33.15
CA ASP A 471 7.94 3.63 -32.36
C ASP A 471 8.43 2.27 -31.87
N ASN A 472 9.45 1.72 -32.52
CA ASN A 472 10.05 0.46 -32.14
C ASN A 472 11.14 0.59 -31.04
N THR A 473 11.34 1.77 -30.49
CA THR A 473 12.43 2.04 -29.53
C THR A 473 12.07 1.59 -28.12
N MET A 474 10.78 1.69 -27.74
CA MET A 474 10.25 1.19 -26.46
C MET A 474 9.08 0.22 -26.72
N PRO A 475 9.32 -1.08 -26.70
CA PRO A 475 8.23 -2.05 -26.74
C PRO A 475 7.42 -1.90 -25.45
N GLY A 476 6.09 -1.97 -25.57
CA GLY A 476 5.19 -1.92 -24.42
C GLY A 476 5.45 -3.05 -23.42
N LEU A 477 4.94 -2.89 -22.21
CA LEU A 477 5.09 -3.88 -21.13
C LEU A 477 4.45 -5.23 -21.52
N LEU A 478 3.28 -5.23 -22.16
CA LEU A 478 2.60 -6.44 -22.64
C LEU A 478 3.40 -7.16 -23.74
N PRO A 479 3.88 -6.49 -24.80
CA PRO A 479 4.80 -7.11 -25.79
C PRO A 479 6.06 -7.72 -25.17
N LEU A 480 6.65 -7.09 -24.14
CA LEU A 480 7.79 -7.64 -23.42
C LEU A 480 7.42 -8.96 -22.70
N VAL A 481 6.26 -8.97 -22.03
CA VAL A 481 5.74 -10.17 -21.37
C VAL A 481 5.45 -11.27 -22.39
N HIS A 482 4.81 -10.96 -23.51
CA HIS A 482 4.57 -11.95 -24.59
C HIS A 482 5.87 -12.51 -25.16
N SER A 483 6.86 -11.65 -25.41
CA SER A 483 8.19 -12.07 -25.87
C SER A 483 8.87 -13.03 -24.88
N TYR A 484 8.74 -12.76 -23.56
CA TYR A 484 9.22 -13.68 -22.54
C TYR A 484 8.46 -15.02 -22.60
N LEU A 485 7.14 -15.00 -22.69
CA LEU A 485 6.33 -16.21 -22.77
C LEU A 485 6.64 -17.04 -24.03
N ASP A 486 6.95 -16.39 -25.17
CA ASP A 486 7.34 -17.06 -26.41
C ASP A 486 8.70 -17.81 -26.28
N SER A 487 9.54 -17.38 -25.34
CA SER A 487 10.80 -18.07 -25.05
C SER A 487 10.64 -19.32 -24.19
N LEU A 488 9.45 -19.54 -23.61
CA LEU A 488 9.18 -20.66 -22.72
C LEU A 488 8.61 -21.85 -23.51
N ASN A 489 8.98 -23.05 -23.09
CA ASN A 489 8.35 -24.28 -23.59
C ASN A 489 7.10 -24.57 -22.75
N MET A 490 5.91 -24.22 -23.27
CA MET A 490 4.61 -24.45 -22.62
C MET A 490 3.59 -25.02 -23.60
N SER A 491 2.58 -25.68 -23.09
CA SER A 491 1.46 -26.17 -23.89
C SER A 491 0.58 -25.02 -24.37
N GLU A 492 -0.12 -25.24 -25.50
CA GLU A 492 -1.09 -24.27 -26.01
C GLU A 492 -2.20 -23.94 -24.99
N THR A 493 -2.63 -24.93 -24.22
CA THR A 493 -3.64 -24.74 -23.16
C THR A 493 -3.13 -23.80 -22.04
N GLU A 494 -1.88 -23.96 -21.61
CA GLU A 494 -1.25 -23.06 -20.62
C GLU A 494 -1.12 -21.65 -21.18
N ARG A 495 -0.71 -21.52 -22.45
CA ARG A 495 -0.60 -20.23 -23.14
C ARG A 495 -1.95 -19.51 -23.20
N GLN A 496 -3.00 -20.21 -23.61
CA GLN A 496 -4.36 -19.65 -23.65
C GLN A 496 -4.87 -19.20 -22.28
N ARG A 497 -4.59 -19.97 -21.22
CA ARG A 497 -4.96 -19.58 -19.87
C ARG A 497 -4.20 -18.34 -19.40
N LEU A 498 -2.91 -18.21 -19.67
CA LEU A 498 -2.14 -17.01 -19.35
C LEU A 498 -2.63 -15.80 -20.14
N ASN A 499 -2.92 -15.97 -21.44
CA ASN A 499 -3.43 -14.88 -22.27
C ASN A 499 -4.73 -14.28 -21.70
N ARG A 500 -5.65 -15.06 -21.13
CA ARG A 500 -6.86 -14.53 -20.50
C ARG A 500 -6.59 -13.50 -19.40
N TYR A 501 -5.53 -13.71 -18.60
CA TYR A 501 -5.13 -12.75 -17.58
C TYR A 501 -4.50 -11.50 -18.21
N LEU A 502 -3.66 -11.68 -19.23
CA LEU A 502 -3.02 -10.57 -19.95
C LEU A 502 -4.04 -9.74 -20.73
N ASP A 503 -5.04 -10.39 -21.34
CA ASP A 503 -6.16 -9.72 -22.02
C ASP A 503 -6.94 -8.81 -21.06
N LEU A 504 -7.19 -9.26 -19.81
CA LEU A 504 -7.80 -8.39 -18.80
C LEU A 504 -6.95 -7.16 -18.53
N VAL A 505 -5.64 -7.34 -18.33
CA VAL A 505 -4.72 -6.22 -18.07
C VAL A 505 -4.70 -5.26 -19.27
N ALA A 506 -4.67 -5.79 -20.49
CA ALA A 506 -4.74 -5.01 -21.73
C ALA A 506 -6.03 -4.15 -21.77
N MET A 507 -7.19 -4.78 -21.56
CA MET A 507 -8.49 -4.10 -21.55
C MET A 507 -8.65 -3.02 -20.47
N ARG A 508 -7.87 -3.11 -19.38
CA ARG A 508 -7.92 -2.15 -18.26
C ARG A 508 -7.17 -0.86 -18.55
N VAL A 509 -6.32 -0.83 -19.54
CA VAL A 509 -5.48 0.33 -19.89
C VAL A 509 -5.87 0.95 -21.24
N ASP A 510 -6.82 0.34 -21.95
CA ASP A 510 -7.48 0.86 -23.14
C ASP A 510 -8.63 1.83 -22.78
#